data_ecb4bb59a40696a08ad8df7268f1b836
#
_entry.id   ecb4bb59a40696a08ad8df7268f1b836
#
_cell.length_a   1.000
_cell.length_b   1.000
_cell.length_c   1.000
_cell.angle_alpha   90.00
_cell.angle_beta   90.00
_cell.angle_gamma   90.00
#
_symmetry.space_group_name_H-M   'P 1'
#
loop_
_entity.id
_entity.type
_entity.pdbx_description
1 polymer ?
#
loop_
_entity_poly.entity_id
_entity_poly.type
_entity_poly.pdbx_seq_one_letter_code
_entity_poly.pdbx_strand_id
1 'polypeptide(L)'
;MRINNSSNRFESHSVEHFIPKSINPWLAYEWDNYRLACRKANSDRDKKSVIDPFLVGPDDFRLDLFTQKLFPNPTLSKQKQQEVKDTIDNIDLNCDYWVKNRQNYYCEYLKMESEEEGRKYLQKNAPILLAELLRPSQKTTVVEDV
;
A
#
# COMPACT_ATOMS: atom_id res chain seq x y z
N MET A 1 21.88 15.38 -22.62
CA MET A 1 21.28 15.53 -21.28
C MET A 1 20.30 14.36 -21.09
N ARG A 2 20.71 13.31 -20.37
CA ARG A 2 19.82 12.16 -20.13
C ARG A 2 18.93 12.48 -18.93
N ILE A 3 17.65 12.65 -19.19
CA ILE A 3 16.62 12.83 -18.15
C ILE A 3 16.54 11.53 -17.36
N ASN A 4 16.79 11.63 -16.05
CA ASN A 4 16.69 10.49 -15.14
C ASN A 4 15.25 9.94 -15.11
N ASN A 5 15.04 8.79 -15.75
CA ASN A 5 13.74 8.15 -15.96
C ASN A 5 13.24 7.37 -14.72
N SER A 6 13.78 7.62 -13.52
CA SER A 6 13.43 6.84 -12.32
C SER A 6 12.05 7.19 -11.75
N SER A 7 11.66 8.46 -11.74
CA SER A 7 10.34 8.89 -11.26
C SER A 7 9.18 8.37 -12.11
N ASN A 8 9.39 8.23 -13.43
CA ASN A 8 8.36 7.80 -14.37
C ASN A 8 7.87 6.34 -14.17
N ARG A 9 8.65 5.49 -13.50
CA ARG A 9 8.25 4.09 -13.26
C ARG A 9 7.19 3.93 -12.18
N PHE A 10 7.12 4.83 -11.23
CA PHE A 10 6.11 4.85 -10.17
C PHE A 10 4.79 5.46 -10.64
N GLU A 11 4.86 6.43 -11.54
CA GLU A 11 3.70 7.15 -12.06
C GLU A 11 3.05 6.48 -13.27
N SER A 12 3.82 5.66 -14.02
CA SER A 12 3.29 4.97 -15.20
C SER A 12 2.56 3.68 -14.81
N HIS A 13 1.39 3.51 -15.37
CA HIS A 13 0.57 2.33 -15.17
C HIS A 13 0.93 1.22 -16.18
N SER A 14 0.74 -0.02 -15.74
CA SER A 14 0.84 -1.21 -16.57
C SER A 14 -0.24 -2.20 -16.21
N VAL A 15 -0.66 -3.00 -17.17
CA VAL A 15 -1.53 -4.15 -16.91
C VAL A 15 -0.64 -5.36 -16.69
N GLU A 16 -0.86 -6.07 -15.59
CA GLU A 16 -0.16 -7.31 -15.27
C GLU A 16 -1.11 -8.51 -15.32
N HIS A 17 -0.54 -9.67 -15.57
CA HIS A 17 -1.24 -10.94 -15.37
C HIS A 17 -1.01 -11.39 -13.93
N PHE A 18 -2.08 -11.43 -13.12
CA PHE A 18 -1.97 -11.80 -11.70
C PHE A 18 -1.37 -13.19 -11.54
N ILE A 19 -1.85 -14.16 -12.31
CA ILE A 19 -1.17 -15.43 -12.50
C ILE A 19 -0.29 -15.31 -13.75
N PRO A 20 1.05 -15.40 -13.62
CA PRO A 20 1.96 -15.24 -14.73
C PRO A 20 1.71 -16.22 -15.87
N LYS A 21 1.88 -15.78 -17.12
CA LYS A 21 1.77 -16.63 -18.32
C LYS A 21 2.69 -17.85 -18.27
N SER A 22 3.83 -17.73 -17.61
CA SER A 22 4.80 -18.83 -17.44
C SER A 22 4.28 -19.94 -16.54
N ILE A 23 3.29 -19.63 -15.67
CA ILE A 23 2.66 -20.60 -14.77
C ILE A 23 1.42 -21.19 -15.44
N ASN A 24 0.56 -20.36 -16.03
CA ASN A 24 -0.63 -20.79 -16.74
C ASN A 24 -0.89 -19.92 -17.98
N PRO A 25 -0.45 -20.35 -19.19
CA PRO A 25 -0.60 -19.58 -20.42
C PRO A 25 -2.06 -19.28 -20.80
N TRP A 26 -2.99 -20.15 -20.44
CA TRP A 26 -4.40 -20.00 -20.79
C TRP A 26 -5.06 -18.81 -20.10
N LEU A 27 -4.64 -18.49 -18.87
CA LEU A 27 -5.12 -17.34 -18.13
C LEU A 27 -4.63 -16.00 -18.69
N ALA A 28 -3.76 -16.02 -19.72
CA ALA A 28 -3.31 -14.80 -20.39
C ALA A 28 -4.44 -14.08 -21.14
N TYR A 29 -5.55 -14.75 -21.41
CA TYR A 29 -6.70 -14.20 -22.14
C TYR A 29 -7.92 -13.99 -21.24
N GLU A 30 -7.83 -14.31 -19.95
CA GLU A 30 -8.92 -14.14 -18.98
C GLU A 30 -8.88 -12.76 -18.34
N TRP A 31 -9.98 -11.99 -18.46
CA TRP A 31 -10.10 -10.65 -17.91
C TRP A 31 -9.90 -10.64 -16.39
N ASP A 32 -10.40 -11.66 -15.69
CA ASP A 32 -10.27 -11.77 -14.23
C ASP A 32 -8.83 -11.97 -13.77
N ASN A 33 -7.91 -12.25 -14.70
CA ASN A 33 -6.48 -12.36 -14.42
C ASN A 33 -5.71 -11.07 -14.65
N TYR A 34 -6.33 -9.97 -15.09
CA TYR A 34 -5.66 -8.70 -15.28
C TYR A 34 -5.73 -7.83 -14.03
N ARG A 35 -4.62 -7.17 -13.70
CA ARG A 35 -4.52 -6.18 -12.62
C ARG A 35 -3.82 -4.93 -13.12
N LEU A 36 -4.31 -3.77 -12.68
CA LEU A 36 -3.62 -2.51 -12.90
C LEU A 36 -2.55 -2.32 -11.82
N ALA A 37 -1.33 -2.08 -12.24
CA ALA A 37 -0.21 -1.83 -11.35
C ALA A 37 0.68 -0.73 -11.88
N CYS A 38 1.44 -0.07 -11.01
CA CYS A 38 2.53 0.76 -11.49
C CYS A 38 3.66 -0.13 -12.02
N ARG A 39 4.43 0.38 -12.98
CA ARG A 39 5.53 -0.38 -13.60
C ARG A 39 6.57 -0.86 -12.60
N LYS A 40 6.83 -0.07 -11.56
CA LYS A 40 7.79 -0.45 -10.51
C LYS A 40 7.30 -1.68 -9.75
N ALA A 41 6.06 -1.66 -9.25
CA ALA A 41 5.48 -2.79 -8.52
C ALA A 41 5.39 -4.05 -9.39
N ASN A 42 4.97 -3.91 -10.64
CA ASN A 42 4.91 -5.03 -11.59
C ASN A 42 6.30 -5.65 -11.85
N SER A 43 7.32 -4.80 -12.03
CA SER A 43 8.71 -5.24 -12.21
C SER A 43 9.30 -5.91 -10.97
N ASP A 44 9.04 -5.37 -9.78
CA ASP A 44 9.58 -5.90 -8.51
C ASP A 44 8.90 -7.21 -8.12
N ARG A 45 7.61 -7.32 -8.44
CA ARG A 45 6.85 -8.54 -8.18
C ARG A 45 7.41 -9.73 -8.95
N ASP A 46 7.64 -9.58 -10.26
CA ASP A 46 7.99 -10.69 -11.17
C ASP A 46 7.07 -11.90 -10.92
N LYS A 47 7.62 -13.00 -10.38
CA LYS A 47 6.87 -14.23 -10.03
C LYS A 47 6.61 -14.38 -8.53
N LYS A 48 6.96 -13.38 -7.75
CA LYS A 48 6.78 -13.42 -6.29
C LYS A 48 5.31 -13.39 -5.91
N SER A 49 4.99 -14.03 -4.80
CA SER A 49 3.62 -14.04 -4.25
C SER A 49 3.26 -12.69 -3.66
N VAL A 50 2.08 -12.20 -3.99
CA VAL A 50 1.47 -11.01 -3.41
C VAL A 50 -0.02 -11.26 -3.21
N ILE A 51 -0.64 -10.54 -2.28
CA ILE A 51 -2.09 -10.59 -2.13
C ILE A 51 -2.74 -10.00 -3.38
N ASP A 52 -3.77 -10.68 -3.89
CA ASP A 52 -4.58 -10.13 -4.97
C ASP A 52 -5.19 -8.80 -4.52
N PRO A 53 -4.98 -7.68 -5.25
CA PRO A 53 -5.56 -6.38 -4.89
C PRO A 53 -7.08 -6.39 -4.69
N PHE A 54 -7.79 -7.30 -5.35
CA PHE A 54 -9.25 -7.44 -5.18
C PHE A 54 -9.65 -8.17 -3.89
N LEU A 55 -8.70 -8.85 -3.23
CA LEU A 55 -8.92 -9.58 -1.99
C LEU A 55 -8.30 -8.88 -0.76
N VAL A 56 -7.72 -7.71 -0.94
CA VAL A 56 -7.20 -6.90 0.18
C VAL A 56 -8.36 -6.41 1.03
N GLY A 57 -8.35 -6.78 2.31
CA GLY A 57 -9.29 -6.27 3.29
C GLY A 57 -8.94 -4.84 3.75
N PRO A 58 -9.95 -4.08 4.22
CA PRO A 58 -9.73 -2.69 4.65
C PRO A 58 -8.77 -2.56 5.83
N ASP A 59 -8.60 -3.64 6.59
CA ASP A 59 -7.76 -3.69 7.79
C ASP A 59 -6.54 -4.59 7.65
N ASP A 60 -6.20 -5.05 6.46
CA ASP A 60 -5.03 -5.92 6.25
C ASP A 60 -3.72 -5.17 6.52
N PHE A 61 -3.63 -3.94 6.05
CA PHE A 61 -2.45 -3.09 6.20
C PHE A 61 -2.67 -2.03 7.27
N ARG A 62 -1.64 -1.77 8.05
CA ARG A 62 -1.54 -0.65 8.98
C ARG A 62 -0.44 0.29 8.52
N LEU A 63 -0.52 1.54 8.95
CA LEU A 63 0.47 2.56 8.67
C LEU A 63 0.98 3.18 9.96
N ASP A 64 2.29 3.20 10.12
CA ASP A 64 2.92 4.00 11.16
C ASP A 64 2.96 5.47 10.72
N LEU A 65 2.22 6.32 11.41
CA LEU A 65 2.10 7.75 11.06
C LEU A 65 3.41 8.53 11.25
N PHE A 66 4.34 8.03 12.07
CA PHE A 66 5.62 8.67 12.29
C PHE A 66 6.63 8.31 11.21
N THR A 67 6.79 7.02 10.92
CA THR A 67 7.74 6.54 9.91
C THR A 67 7.18 6.51 8.50
N GLN A 68 5.85 6.59 8.35
CA GLN A 68 5.12 6.43 7.11
C GLN A 68 5.35 5.08 6.42
N LYS A 69 5.68 4.06 7.22
CA LYS A 69 5.86 2.68 6.76
C LYS A 69 4.62 1.83 7.00
N LEU A 70 4.33 0.98 6.03
CA LEU A 70 3.28 -0.02 6.12
C LEU A 70 3.76 -1.24 6.90
N PHE A 71 2.85 -1.86 7.61
CA PHE A 71 3.06 -3.11 8.32
C PHE A 71 1.76 -3.93 8.38
N PRO A 72 1.83 -5.26 8.60
CA PRO A 72 0.65 -6.08 8.77
C PRO A 72 -0.14 -5.68 10.02
N ASN A 73 -1.48 -5.73 9.93
CA ASN A 73 -2.29 -5.51 11.11
C ASN A 73 -2.04 -6.64 12.15
N PRO A 74 -1.64 -6.31 13.39
CA PRO A 74 -1.32 -7.31 14.41
C PRO A 74 -2.50 -8.19 14.83
N THR A 75 -3.74 -7.77 14.55
CA THR A 75 -4.95 -8.53 14.91
C THR A 75 -5.28 -9.66 13.93
N LEU A 76 -4.62 -9.69 12.79
CA LEU A 76 -4.79 -10.75 11.79
C LEU A 76 -4.18 -12.07 12.26
N SER A 77 -4.63 -13.18 11.66
CA SER A 77 -3.96 -14.48 11.85
C SER A 77 -2.48 -14.39 11.43
N LYS A 78 -1.63 -15.21 12.02
CA LYS A 78 -0.19 -15.24 11.68
C LYS A 78 0.05 -15.50 10.19
N GLN A 79 -0.75 -16.37 9.59
CA GLN A 79 -0.68 -16.63 8.15
C GLN A 79 -0.97 -15.37 7.34
N LYS A 80 -2.06 -14.65 7.65
CA LYS A 80 -2.43 -13.42 6.94
C LYS A 80 -1.41 -12.31 7.16
N GLN A 81 -0.87 -12.17 8.38
CA GLN A 81 0.21 -11.22 8.65
C GLN A 81 1.44 -11.50 7.77
N GLN A 82 1.79 -12.78 7.57
CA GLN A 82 2.90 -13.15 6.70
C GLN A 82 2.60 -12.83 5.23
N GLU A 83 1.40 -13.11 4.73
CA GLU A 83 0.99 -12.74 3.37
C GLU A 83 1.07 -11.23 3.12
N VAL A 84 0.62 -10.42 4.09
CA VAL A 84 0.71 -8.95 4.03
C VAL A 84 2.17 -8.51 4.04
N LYS A 85 2.98 -9.08 4.92
CA LYS A 85 4.41 -8.77 5.01
C LYS A 85 5.13 -9.10 3.71
N ASP A 86 4.89 -10.28 3.16
CA ASP A 86 5.49 -10.71 1.90
C ASP A 86 5.07 -9.79 0.75
N THR A 87 3.83 -9.33 0.75
CA THR A 87 3.35 -8.35 -0.24
C THR A 87 4.11 -7.02 -0.12
N ILE A 88 4.26 -6.50 1.11
CA ILE A 88 5.02 -5.25 1.35
C ILE A 88 6.46 -5.38 0.84
N ASP A 89 7.11 -6.50 1.15
CA ASP A 89 8.50 -6.74 0.80
C ASP A 89 8.68 -7.04 -0.70
N ASN A 90 7.80 -7.83 -1.30
CA ASN A 90 7.92 -8.29 -2.68
C ASN A 90 7.70 -7.19 -3.73
N ILE A 91 6.89 -6.19 -3.42
CA ILE A 91 6.67 -5.03 -4.30
C ILE A 91 7.20 -3.72 -3.71
N ASP A 92 8.02 -3.83 -2.67
CA ASP A 92 8.79 -2.72 -2.07
C ASP A 92 7.94 -1.49 -1.69
N LEU A 93 6.79 -1.75 -1.02
CA LEU A 93 5.85 -0.70 -0.62
C LEU A 93 6.41 0.30 0.40
N ASN A 94 7.52 -0.03 1.04
CA ASN A 94 8.22 0.83 2.00
C ASN A 94 9.51 1.44 1.45
N CYS A 95 9.72 1.44 0.13
CA CYS A 95 10.85 2.15 -0.46
C CYS A 95 10.74 3.66 -0.24
N ASP A 96 11.85 4.36 -0.36
CA ASP A 96 11.95 5.79 -0.09
C ASP A 96 10.96 6.63 -0.89
N TYR A 97 10.67 6.23 -2.14
CA TYR A 97 9.69 6.92 -2.99
C TYR A 97 8.28 6.91 -2.35
N TRP A 98 7.78 5.72 -1.98
CA TRP A 98 6.44 5.58 -1.40
C TRP A 98 6.32 6.17 0.00
N VAL A 99 7.37 6.01 0.83
CA VAL A 99 7.45 6.64 2.16
C VAL A 99 7.40 8.15 2.02
N LYS A 100 8.22 8.73 1.14
CA LYS A 100 8.24 10.18 0.91
C LYS A 100 6.92 10.71 0.36
N ASN A 101 6.29 9.97 -0.54
CA ASN A 101 4.97 10.34 -1.06
C ASN A 101 3.91 10.41 0.05
N ARG A 102 3.85 9.40 0.92
CA ARG A 102 2.95 9.40 2.08
C ARG A 102 3.25 10.55 3.04
N GLN A 103 4.53 10.83 3.30
CA GLN A 103 4.95 12.00 4.10
C GLN A 103 4.47 13.31 3.49
N ASN A 104 4.61 13.49 2.19
CA ASN A 104 4.16 14.71 1.51
C ASN A 104 2.64 14.88 1.63
N TYR A 105 1.85 13.84 1.39
CA TYR A 105 0.40 13.91 1.56
C TYR A 105 -0.01 14.21 3.00
N TYR A 106 0.68 13.64 3.97
CA TYR A 106 0.43 13.91 5.38
C TYR A 106 0.78 15.35 5.76
N CYS A 107 1.92 15.87 5.32
CA CYS A 107 2.30 17.26 5.53
C CYS A 107 1.32 18.25 4.90
N GLU A 108 0.83 17.98 3.67
CA GLU A 108 -0.18 18.83 3.05
C GLU A 108 -1.52 18.79 3.80
N TYR A 109 -1.94 17.62 4.24
CA TYR A 109 -3.12 17.47 5.09
C TYR A 109 -3.02 18.31 6.37
N LEU A 110 -1.88 18.31 7.05
CA LEU A 110 -1.67 19.06 8.30
C LEU A 110 -1.70 20.58 8.12
N LYS A 111 -1.56 21.10 6.89
CA LYS A 111 -1.66 22.53 6.58
C LYS A 111 -3.10 22.97 6.30
N MET A 112 -4.02 22.06 6.13
CA MET A 112 -5.41 22.37 5.79
C MET A 112 -6.17 22.82 7.03
N GLU A 113 -6.88 23.94 6.91
CA GLU A 113 -7.67 24.50 8.00
C GLU A 113 -9.02 23.80 8.16
N SER A 114 -9.58 23.29 7.07
CA SER A 114 -10.85 22.57 7.06
C SER A 114 -10.64 21.06 7.19
N GLU A 115 -11.20 20.47 8.26
CA GLU A 115 -11.17 19.02 8.45
C GLU A 115 -11.88 18.27 7.32
N GLU A 116 -12.96 18.82 6.78
CA GLU A 116 -13.71 18.20 5.69
C GLU A 116 -12.89 18.19 4.38
N GLU A 117 -12.24 19.29 4.08
CA GLU A 117 -11.34 19.38 2.90
C GLU A 117 -10.15 18.44 3.06
N GLY A 118 -9.55 18.39 4.25
CA GLY A 118 -8.46 17.47 4.56
C GLY A 118 -8.86 16.01 4.38
N ARG A 119 -10.04 15.61 4.83
CA ARG A 119 -10.57 14.25 4.63
C ARG A 119 -10.77 13.92 3.15
N LYS A 120 -11.39 14.82 2.39
CA LYS A 120 -11.57 14.66 0.94
C LYS A 120 -10.24 14.55 0.21
N TYR A 121 -9.27 15.37 0.62
CA TYR A 121 -7.91 15.33 0.05
C TYR A 121 -7.22 13.99 0.28
N LEU A 122 -7.23 13.48 1.52
CA LEU A 122 -6.64 12.18 1.83
C LEU A 122 -7.41 11.01 1.20
N GLN A 123 -8.73 11.08 1.15
CA GLN A 123 -9.54 10.05 0.50
C GLN A 123 -9.17 9.87 -0.97
N LYS A 124 -8.85 10.98 -1.65
CA LYS A 124 -8.45 10.95 -3.06
C LYS A 124 -6.99 10.52 -3.26
N ASN A 125 -6.07 10.99 -2.43
CA ASN A 125 -4.64 10.92 -2.69
C ASN A 125 -3.91 9.87 -1.85
N ALA A 126 -4.38 9.59 -0.63
CA ALA A 126 -3.73 8.68 0.31
C ALA A 126 -4.75 8.04 1.27
N PRO A 127 -5.68 7.18 0.76
CA PRO A 127 -6.76 6.62 1.58
C PRO A 127 -6.27 5.80 2.78
N ILE A 128 -5.08 5.22 2.72
CA ILE A 128 -4.49 4.50 3.87
C ILE A 128 -4.15 5.44 5.03
N LEU A 129 -3.72 6.68 4.74
CA LEU A 129 -3.49 7.71 5.76
C LEU A 129 -4.81 8.09 6.43
N LEU A 130 -5.86 8.31 5.64
CA LEU A 130 -7.18 8.63 6.18
C LEU A 130 -7.71 7.49 7.06
N ALA A 131 -7.59 6.25 6.60
CA ALA A 131 -8.03 5.08 7.36
C ALA A 131 -7.31 4.97 8.72
N GLU A 132 -6.00 5.24 8.74
CA GLU A 132 -5.23 5.18 9.98
C GLU A 132 -5.58 6.34 10.94
N LEU A 133 -5.78 7.56 10.42
CA LEU A 133 -6.17 8.72 11.22
C LEU A 133 -7.58 8.58 11.84
N LEU A 134 -8.49 7.90 11.15
CA LEU A 134 -9.86 7.67 11.64
C LEU A 134 -9.96 6.48 12.60
N ARG A 135 -8.89 5.70 12.79
CA ARG A 135 -8.92 4.60 13.75
C ARG A 135 -9.09 5.11 15.17
N PRO A 136 -9.98 4.50 15.96
CA PRO A 136 -10.05 4.81 17.38
C PRO A 136 -8.69 4.48 18.01
N SER A 137 -8.13 5.44 18.74
CA SER A 137 -6.93 5.21 19.55
C SER A 137 -7.19 4.00 20.46
N GLN A 138 -6.43 2.91 20.31
CA GLN A 138 -6.42 1.88 21.32
C GLN A 138 -5.88 2.55 22.58
N LYS A 139 -6.76 2.81 23.54
CA LYS A 139 -6.34 3.22 24.88
C LYS A 139 -5.41 2.12 25.39
N THR A 140 -4.15 2.42 25.48
CA THR A 140 -3.20 1.63 26.25
C THR A 140 -3.78 1.61 27.67
N THR A 141 -4.37 0.50 28.07
CA THR A 141 -4.68 0.24 29.46
C THR A 141 -3.32 0.14 30.16
N VAL A 142 -2.86 1.25 30.70
CA VAL A 142 -1.82 1.22 31.73
C VAL A 142 -2.46 0.49 32.88
N VAL A 143 -2.12 -0.78 33.05
CA VAL A 143 -2.40 -1.49 34.29
C VAL A 143 -1.44 -0.84 35.29
N GLU A 144 -1.97 0.07 36.10
CA GLU A 144 -1.32 0.46 37.33
C GLU A 144 -1.37 -0.75 38.25
N ASP A 145 -0.26 -1.49 38.29
CA ASP A 145 -0.02 -2.42 39.39
C ASP A 145 0.18 -1.60 40.65
N VAL A 146 -0.84 -1.67 41.51
CA VAL A 146 -0.77 -1.23 42.90
C VAL A 146 -0.16 -2.34 43.74
#